data_cdaf74d356989313a4778f0b79e5482a
#
_entry.id   cdaf74d356989313a4778f0b79e5482a
#
_cell.length_a   1.000
_cell.length_b   1.000
_cell.length_c   1.000
_cell.angle_alpha   90.00
_cell.angle_beta   90.00
_cell.angle_gamma   90.00
#
_symmetry.space_group_name_H-M   'P 1'
#
loop_
_entity.id
_entity.type
_entity.pdbx_description
1 polymer ?
#
loop_
_entity_poly.entity_id
_entity_poly.type
_entity_poly.pdbx_seq_one_letter_code
_entity_poly.pdbx_strand_id
1 'polypeptide(L)'
;MHEWHKYIQAIVYEIDQCIKSRNNEALTLAHLSEKLGYSEYYVSRKFKEISGMQLRDYLRYRNLAFALKDIRDTQKGILDIALNYGFSSHEAFTRAFKEAYGITPSEYRQNPIPVVLRTVIKPFDCYLLGIGGTGMAKSTDGVKTYFVTIPAHKFLHIRNYESIGYWDFWQKQSLIPGQDCETICGLLDSIKGNLDDMGSDEHDSGSGQLMAFINEPRGRICSWGIPLAEAYGIRLPVNYDGEIPPQMQMMEVPEGEYIVFEHGAFDFETANAIVEAKIEKAMKEFDYAKSGYELDTAPGRVFYFYHDCKRFWKYVRPVKKSK
;
A
#
# COMPACT_ATOMS: atom_id res chain seq x y z
N MET A 1 -2.55 -16.43 -20.99
CA MET A 1 -3.10 -16.94 -19.72
C MET A 1 -3.54 -15.83 -18.77
N HIS A 2 -2.91 -14.64 -18.80
CA HIS A 2 -3.16 -13.54 -17.85
C HIS A 2 -4.07 -12.41 -18.37
N GLU A 3 -4.66 -12.53 -19.52
CA GLU A 3 -5.50 -11.48 -20.15
C GLU A 3 -6.69 -11.10 -19.26
N TRP A 4 -7.38 -12.08 -18.69
CA TRP A 4 -8.49 -11.82 -17.78
C TRP A 4 -8.08 -11.17 -16.47
N HIS A 5 -6.87 -11.42 -15.97
CA HIS A 5 -6.36 -10.70 -14.79
C HIS A 5 -6.18 -9.20 -15.10
N LYS A 6 -5.69 -8.86 -16.31
CA LYS A 6 -5.61 -7.46 -16.76
C LYS A 6 -6.98 -6.80 -16.88
N TYR A 7 -7.97 -7.51 -17.45
CA TYR A 7 -9.33 -6.99 -17.55
C TYR A 7 -9.98 -6.78 -16.18
N ILE A 8 -9.82 -7.70 -15.25
CA ILE A 8 -10.34 -7.54 -13.90
C ILE A 8 -9.61 -6.41 -13.17
N GLN A 9 -8.30 -6.23 -13.38
CA GLN A 9 -7.55 -5.10 -12.84
C GLN A 9 -8.08 -3.76 -13.37
N ALA A 10 -8.39 -3.69 -14.67
CA ALA A 10 -8.99 -2.50 -15.27
C ALA A 10 -10.36 -2.19 -14.67
N ILE A 11 -11.22 -3.21 -14.48
CA ILE A 11 -12.52 -3.07 -13.79
C ILE A 11 -12.33 -2.52 -12.37
N VAL A 12 -11.40 -3.07 -11.61
CA VAL A 12 -11.13 -2.66 -10.23
C VAL A 12 -10.72 -1.19 -10.17
N TYR A 13 -9.86 -0.74 -11.06
CA TYR A 13 -9.46 0.67 -11.14
C TYR A 13 -10.61 1.58 -11.56
N GLU A 14 -11.41 1.15 -12.53
CA GLU A 14 -12.60 1.90 -12.96
C GLU A 14 -13.59 2.06 -11.80
N ILE A 15 -13.82 1.01 -11.02
CA ILE A 15 -14.68 1.07 -9.82
C ILE A 15 -14.20 2.16 -8.87
N ASP A 16 -12.92 2.18 -8.54
CA ASP A 16 -12.37 3.18 -7.62
C ASP A 16 -12.47 4.60 -8.18
N GLN A 17 -12.22 4.80 -9.48
CA GLN A 17 -12.38 6.09 -10.11
C GLN A 17 -13.85 6.56 -10.10
N CYS A 18 -14.78 5.66 -10.38
CA CYS A 18 -16.22 5.98 -10.31
C CYS A 18 -16.65 6.35 -8.88
N ILE A 19 -16.18 5.62 -7.86
CA ILE A 19 -16.49 5.95 -6.46
C ILE A 19 -15.91 7.31 -6.08
N LYS A 20 -14.66 7.59 -6.43
CA LYS A 20 -13.99 8.88 -6.15
C LYS A 20 -14.72 10.05 -6.83
N SER A 21 -15.10 9.90 -8.09
CA SER A 21 -15.82 10.91 -8.86
C SER A 21 -17.33 10.99 -8.54
N ARG A 22 -17.82 10.10 -7.65
CA ARG A 22 -19.24 9.96 -7.30
C ARG A 22 -20.15 9.68 -8.50
N ASN A 23 -19.61 8.99 -9.50
CA ASN A 23 -20.36 8.56 -10.68
C ASN A 23 -20.98 7.18 -10.44
N ASN A 24 -22.02 7.14 -9.61
CA ASN A 24 -22.68 5.88 -9.24
C ASN A 24 -23.41 5.23 -10.42
N GLU A 25 -23.79 5.97 -11.45
CA GLU A 25 -24.45 5.43 -12.65
C GLU A 25 -23.51 4.52 -13.46
N ALA A 26 -22.22 4.84 -13.45
CA ALA A 26 -21.20 4.01 -14.10
C ALA A 26 -20.82 2.76 -13.31
N LEU A 27 -21.23 2.61 -12.05
CA LEU A 27 -20.94 1.46 -11.18
C LEU A 27 -21.88 0.29 -11.39
N THR A 28 -22.32 0.05 -12.61
CA THR A 28 -23.19 -1.08 -12.97
C THR A 28 -22.41 -2.18 -13.67
N LEU A 29 -22.80 -3.43 -13.43
CA LEU A 29 -22.22 -4.57 -14.14
C LEU A 29 -22.39 -4.42 -15.66
N ALA A 30 -23.52 -3.86 -16.11
CA ALA A 30 -23.79 -3.59 -17.52
C ALA A 30 -22.73 -2.66 -18.11
N HIS A 31 -22.48 -1.50 -17.49
CA HIS A 31 -21.49 -0.54 -17.98
C HIS A 31 -20.06 -1.11 -17.98
N LEU A 32 -19.66 -1.80 -16.91
CA LEU A 32 -18.34 -2.43 -16.83
C LEU A 32 -18.15 -3.54 -17.87
N SER A 33 -19.22 -4.29 -18.17
CA SER A 33 -19.19 -5.36 -19.16
C SER A 33 -19.16 -4.83 -20.59
N GLU A 34 -19.88 -3.75 -20.86
CA GLU A 34 -19.89 -3.06 -22.16
C GLU A 34 -18.49 -2.57 -22.54
N LYS A 35 -17.77 -1.95 -21.60
CA LYS A 35 -16.37 -1.52 -21.79
C LYS A 35 -15.43 -2.64 -22.21
N LEU A 36 -15.66 -3.85 -21.73
CA LEU A 36 -14.83 -5.01 -22.04
C LEU A 36 -15.31 -5.76 -23.31
N GLY A 37 -16.51 -5.46 -23.82
CA GLY A 37 -17.11 -6.17 -24.96
C GLY A 37 -17.57 -7.60 -24.64
N TYR A 38 -17.86 -7.89 -23.35
CA TYR A 38 -18.32 -9.21 -22.90
C TYR A 38 -19.71 -9.12 -22.24
N SER A 39 -20.39 -10.27 -22.12
CA SER A 39 -21.67 -10.32 -21.41
C SER A 39 -21.48 -10.16 -19.89
N GLU A 40 -22.47 -9.56 -19.22
CA GLU A 40 -22.50 -9.39 -17.78
C GLU A 40 -22.27 -10.70 -17.00
N TYR A 41 -22.91 -11.78 -17.46
CA TYR A 41 -22.73 -13.11 -16.87
C TYR A 41 -21.27 -13.55 -16.92
N TYR A 42 -20.61 -13.35 -18.06
CA TYR A 42 -19.24 -13.80 -18.26
C TYR A 42 -18.26 -12.98 -17.43
N VAL A 43 -18.42 -11.65 -17.41
CA VAL A 43 -17.60 -10.74 -16.59
C VAL A 43 -17.77 -11.04 -15.11
N SER A 44 -19.02 -11.18 -14.62
CA SER A 44 -19.29 -11.51 -13.22
C SER A 44 -18.67 -12.84 -12.78
N ARG A 45 -18.76 -13.87 -13.65
CA ARG A 45 -18.14 -15.17 -13.40
C ARG A 45 -16.61 -15.06 -13.33
N LYS A 46 -15.99 -14.36 -14.28
CA LYS A 46 -14.54 -14.16 -14.32
C LYS A 46 -14.05 -13.31 -13.15
N PHE A 47 -14.79 -12.29 -12.77
CA PHE A 47 -14.49 -11.51 -11.58
C PHE A 47 -14.46 -12.39 -10.33
N LYS A 48 -15.50 -13.22 -10.12
CA LYS A 48 -15.54 -14.14 -8.97
C LYS A 48 -14.42 -15.18 -9.01
N GLU A 49 -14.13 -15.75 -10.20
CA GLU A 49 -13.07 -16.74 -10.38
C GLU A 49 -11.69 -16.20 -9.99
N ILE A 50 -11.40 -14.93 -10.33
CA ILE A 50 -10.09 -14.30 -10.11
C ILE A 50 -9.98 -13.63 -8.75
N SER A 51 -11.04 -12.94 -8.30
CA SER A 51 -11.04 -12.19 -7.04
C SER A 51 -11.51 -12.99 -5.82
N GLY A 52 -12.09 -14.17 -6.02
CA GLY A 52 -12.74 -14.95 -4.96
C GLY A 52 -14.08 -14.38 -4.48
N MET A 53 -14.52 -13.22 -4.96
CA MET A 53 -15.67 -12.48 -4.47
C MET A 53 -16.66 -12.12 -5.59
N GLN A 54 -17.94 -11.99 -5.28
CA GLN A 54 -18.90 -11.45 -6.22
C GLN A 54 -18.63 -9.96 -6.45
N LEU A 55 -18.76 -9.48 -7.69
CA LEU A 55 -18.56 -8.08 -8.04
C LEU A 55 -19.45 -7.14 -7.20
N ARG A 56 -20.71 -7.52 -6.97
CA ARG A 56 -21.66 -6.73 -6.14
C ARG A 56 -21.15 -6.55 -4.70
N ASP A 57 -20.58 -7.61 -4.12
CA ASP A 57 -20.07 -7.57 -2.75
C ASP A 57 -18.77 -6.74 -2.70
N TYR A 58 -17.92 -6.86 -3.70
CA TYR A 58 -16.74 -6.03 -3.86
C TYR A 58 -17.11 -4.54 -3.94
N LEU A 59 -18.07 -4.16 -4.79
CA LEU A 59 -18.58 -2.78 -4.91
C LEU A 59 -19.10 -2.26 -3.55
N ARG A 60 -19.90 -3.06 -2.85
CA ARG A 60 -20.43 -2.69 -1.52
C ARG A 60 -19.31 -2.40 -0.53
N TYR A 61 -18.31 -3.27 -0.44
CA TYR A 61 -17.20 -3.10 0.50
C TYR A 61 -16.29 -1.93 0.11
N ARG A 62 -16.07 -1.70 -1.20
CA ARG A 62 -15.30 -0.52 -1.64
C ARG A 62 -16.01 0.78 -1.28
N ASN A 63 -17.32 0.88 -1.54
CA ASN A 63 -18.12 2.04 -1.12
C ASN A 63 -18.06 2.26 0.40
N LEU A 64 -18.15 1.19 1.21
CA LEU A 64 -18.02 1.29 2.66
C LEU A 64 -16.62 1.76 3.09
N ALA A 65 -15.56 1.33 2.42
CA ALA A 65 -14.19 1.76 2.73
C ALA A 65 -14.00 3.26 2.46
N PHE A 66 -14.49 3.77 1.33
CA PHE A 66 -14.46 5.22 1.03
C PHE A 66 -15.35 6.01 2.00
N ALA A 67 -16.56 5.52 2.29
CA ALA A 67 -17.45 6.14 3.26
C ALA A 67 -16.84 6.23 4.66
N LEU A 68 -16.13 5.19 5.10
CA LEU A 68 -15.42 5.20 6.38
C LEU A 68 -14.36 6.29 6.43
N LYS A 69 -13.57 6.47 5.36
CA LYS A 69 -12.59 7.56 5.28
C LYS A 69 -13.27 8.93 5.36
N ASP A 70 -14.38 9.13 4.65
CA ASP A 70 -15.17 10.38 4.76
C ASP A 70 -15.73 10.60 6.18
N ILE A 71 -16.17 9.55 6.89
CA ILE A 71 -16.62 9.64 8.29
C ILE A 71 -15.48 10.06 9.20
N ARG A 72 -14.30 9.48 9.00
CA ARG A 72 -13.09 9.72 9.78
C ARG A 72 -12.53 11.13 9.56
N ASP A 73 -12.48 11.58 8.31
CA ASP A 73 -11.67 12.73 7.89
C ASP A 73 -12.49 14.01 7.69
N THR A 74 -13.82 13.90 7.68
CA THR A 74 -14.70 15.05 7.41
C THR A 74 -15.79 15.20 8.47
N GLN A 75 -16.42 16.40 8.51
CA GLN A 75 -17.59 16.69 9.36
C GLN A 75 -18.92 16.52 8.61
N LYS A 76 -18.95 15.93 7.41
CA LYS A 76 -20.17 15.69 6.65
C LYS A 76 -21.19 14.87 7.46
N GLY A 77 -22.47 15.14 7.26
CA GLY A 77 -23.55 14.32 7.85
C GLY A 77 -23.44 12.84 7.46
N ILE A 78 -23.71 11.94 8.39
CA ILE A 78 -23.64 10.48 8.08
C ILE A 78 -24.65 10.11 7.00
N LEU A 79 -25.82 10.74 6.99
CA LEU A 79 -26.81 10.56 5.93
C LEU A 79 -26.28 11.03 4.57
N ASP A 80 -25.62 12.19 4.53
CA ASP A 80 -25.04 12.72 3.29
C ASP A 80 -23.94 11.79 2.76
N ILE A 81 -23.11 11.26 3.65
CA ILE A 81 -22.11 10.26 3.29
C ILE A 81 -22.79 8.99 2.74
N ALA A 82 -23.81 8.47 3.42
CA ALA A 82 -24.53 7.29 2.98
C ALA A 82 -25.10 7.46 1.56
N LEU A 83 -25.78 8.57 1.29
CA LEU A 83 -26.35 8.86 -0.03
C LEU A 83 -25.26 9.03 -1.11
N ASN A 84 -24.14 9.68 -0.78
CA ASN A 84 -23.02 9.87 -1.70
C ASN A 84 -22.38 8.54 -2.14
N TYR A 85 -22.42 7.52 -1.29
CA TYR A 85 -21.89 6.19 -1.57
C TYR A 85 -22.96 5.16 -1.97
N GLY A 86 -24.12 5.64 -2.46
CA GLY A 86 -25.14 4.80 -3.09
C GLY A 86 -26.04 4.03 -2.15
N PHE A 87 -26.07 4.37 -0.85
CA PHE A 87 -27.01 3.77 0.09
C PHE A 87 -28.34 4.51 0.07
N SER A 88 -29.45 3.77 0.09
CA SER A 88 -30.79 4.33 -0.04
C SER A 88 -31.29 5.03 1.22
N SER A 89 -30.70 4.76 2.39
CA SER A 89 -31.07 5.41 3.66
C SER A 89 -29.94 5.31 4.69
N HIS A 90 -30.04 6.14 5.73
CA HIS A 90 -29.16 6.09 6.91
C HIS A 90 -29.16 4.70 7.58
N GLU A 91 -30.33 4.07 7.70
CA GLU A 91 -30.49 2.77 8.35
C GLU A 91 -29.83 1.66 7.52
N ALA A 92 -30.00 1.69 6.19
CA ALA A 92 -29.37 0.72 5.29
C ALA A 92 -27.85 0.84 5.35
N PHE A 93 -27.33 2.06 5.37
CA PHE A 93 -25.89 2.32 5.53
C PHE A 93 -25.38 1.87 6.90
N THR A 94 -26.03 2.28 7.99
CA THR A 94 -25.63 1.92 9.36
C THR A 94 -25.57 0.41 9.56
N ARG A 95 -26.57 -0.31 9.04
CA ARG A 95 -26.58 -1.79 9.10
C ARG A 95 -25.42 -2.40 8.32
N ALA A 96 -25.19 -1.93 7.07
CA ALA A 96 -24.11 -2.41 6.23
C ALA A 96 -22.72 -2.12 6.83
N PHE A 97 -22.56 -0.93 7.41
CA PHE A 97 -21.32 -0.50 8.06
C PHE A 97 -21.04 -1.33 9.31
N LYS A 98 -22.05 -1.52 10.17
CA LYS A 98 -21.92 -2.36 11.38
C LYS A 98 -21.67 -3.83 11.06
N GLU A 99 -22.28 -4.35 10.00
CA GLU A 99 -22.02 -5.70 9.52
C GLU A 99 -20.57 -5.87 9.04
N ALA A 100 -20.04 -4.86 8.36
CA ALA A 100 -18.67 -4.90 7.81
C ALA A 100 -17.58 -4.68 8.87
N TYR A 101 -17.81 -3.78 9.84
CA TYR A 101 -16.77 -3.28 10.75
C TYR A 101 -17.07 -3.52 12.24
N GLY A 102 -18.22 -4.09 12.59
CA GLY A 102 -18.60 -4.36 13.98
C GLY A 102 -19.05 -3.14 14.80
N ILE A 103 -18.94 -1.94 14.25
CA ILE A 103 -19.21 -0.66 14.91
C ILE A 103 -20.13 0.20 14.03
N THR A 104 -20.93 1.08 14.62
CA THR A 104 -21.78 2.00 13.83
C THR A 104 -20.96 3.19 13.30
N PRO A 105 -21.43 3.85 12.22
CA PRO A 105 -20.77 5.06 11.70
C PRO A 105 -20.61 6.17 12.74
N SER A 106 -21.61 6.36 13.61
CA SER A 106 -21.59 7.41 14.66
C SER A 106 -20.59 7.07 15.76
N GLU A 107 -20.57 5.82 16.23
CA GLU A 107 -19.58 5.34 17.21
C GLU A 107 -18.15 5.46 16.64
N TYR A 108 -17.95 5.04 15.38
CA TYR A 108 -16.66 5.15 14.70
C TYR A 108 -16.17 6.60 14.59
N ARG A 109 -17.08 7.55 14.29
CA ARG A 109 -16.73 8.99 14.24
C ARG A 109 -16.27 9.53 15.59
N GLN A 110 -16.92 9.10 16.66
CA GLN A 110 -16.57 9.53 18.03
C GLN A 110 -15.25 8.93 18.52
N ASN A 111 -15.02 7.68 18.18
CA ASN A 111 -13.81 6.95 18.57
C ASN A 111 -13.35 6.05 17.40
N PRO A 112 -12.56 6.60 16.45
CA PRO A 112 -12.03 5.82 15.34
C PRO A 112 -11.08 4.72 15.83
N ILE A 113 -11.43 3.48 15.57
CA ILE A 113 -10.62 2.29 15.86
C ILE A 113 -10.09 1.69 14.55
N PRO A 114 -8.95 0.99 14.56
CA PRO A 114 -8.48 0.22 13.41
C PRO A 114 -9.50 -0.85 13.00
N VAL A 115 -9.86 -0.90 11.73
CA VAL A 115 -10.76 -1.90 11.15
C VAL A 115 -10.21 -2.38 9.82
N VAL A 116 -10.53 -3.62 9.44
CA VAL A 116 -10.09 -4.16 8.14
C VAL A 116 -10.93 -3.57 7.02
N LEU A 117 -10.36 -2.63 6.28
CA LEU A 117 -10.97 -2.10 5.07
C LEU A 117 -10.74 -3.05 3.90
N ARG A 118 -11.74 -3.16 3.01
CA ARG A 118 -11.51 -3.77 1.70
C ARG A 118 -10.65 -2.84 0.86
N THR A 119 -9.38 -3.17 0.75
CA THR A 119 -8.45 -2.46 -0.13
C THR A 119 -8.71 -2.78 -1.60
N VAL A 120 -8.09 -2.04 -2.50
CA VAL A 120 -8.08 -2.38 -3.92
C VAL A 120 -7.39 -3.73 -4.12
N ILE A 121 -8.10 -4.69 -4.70
CA ILE A 121 -7.47 -5.95 -5.10
C ILE A 121 -6.55 -5.72 -6.30
N LYS A 122 -5.48 -6.51 -6.39
CA LYS A 122 -4.50 -6.45 -7.49
C LYS A 122 -4.48 -7.78 -8.26
N PRO A 123 -5.52 -8.08 -9.04
CA PRO A 123 -5.63 -9.38 -9.74
C PRO A 123 -4.53 -9.58 -10.78
N PHE A 124 -3.95 -8.51 -11.30
CA PHE A 124 -2.76 -8.55 -12.14
C PHE A 124 -1.56 -7.98 -11.36
N ASP A 125 -1.10 -8.75 -10.40
CA ASP A 125 0.17 -8.49 -9.75
C ASP A 125 1.24 -9.41 -10.37
N CYS A 126 2.24 -8.82 -11.02
CA CYS A 126 3.27 -9.59 -11.73
C CYS A 126 4.07 -10.49 -10.80
N TYR A 127 4.23 -10.12 -9.54
CA TYR A 127 4.88 -10.97 -8.54
C TYR A 127 4.00 -12.17 -8.20
N LEU A 128 2.67 -11.97 -8.05
CA LEU A 128 1.71 -13.05 -7.80
C LEU A 128 1.64 -14.04 -8.96
N LEU A 129 1.79 -13.55 -10.18
CA LEU A 129 1.66 -14.35 -11.38
C LEU A 129 2.99 -14.95 -11.86
N GLY A 130 4.11 -14.62 -11.21
CA GLY A 130 5.45 -15.07 -11.60
C GLY A 130 5.90 -14.58 -12.98
N ILE A 131 5.35 -13.46 -13.43
CA ILE A 131 5.70 -12.86 -14.73
C ILE A 131 6.95 -12.01 -14.53
N GLY A 132 8.12 -12.61 -14.76
CA GLY A 132 9.39 -11.89 -14.88
C GLY A 132 9.43 -11.10 -16.18
N GLY A 133 9.52 -9.78 -16.10
CA GLY A 133 9.66 -8.94 -17.27
C GLY A 133 11.04 -9.13 -17.94
N THR A 134 11.07 -9.73 -19.11
CA THR A 134 12.26 -9.82 -19.98
C THR A 134 12.17 -8.87 -21.17
N GLY A 135 11.56 -7.72 -21.00
CA GLY A 135 11.44 -6.71 -22.06
C GLY A 135 12.52 -5.63 -21.97
N MET A 136 13.24 -5.38 -23.08
CA MET A 136 14.14 -4.23 -23.17
C MET A 136 13.32 -2.94 -23.37
N ALA A 137 12.93 -2.27 -22.30
CA ALA A 137 12.38 -0.93 -22.37
C ALA A 137 13.51 0.13 -22.40
N LYS A 138 13.37 1.11 -23.28
CA LYS A 138 14.20 2.31 -23.23
C LYS A 138 13.70 3.20 -22.09
N SER A 139 14.28 3.05 -20.90
CA SER A 139 14.15 4.07 -19.86
C SER A 139 15.15 5.18 -20.12
N THR A 140 14.70 6.41 -20.20
CA THR A 140 15.52 7.61 -20.42
C THR A 140 15.97 8.27 -19.13
N ASP A 141 15.37 7.93 -17.99
CA ASP A 141 15.68 8.56 -16.71
C ASP A 141 16.71 7.75 -15.91
N GLY A 142 17.76 8.45 -15.50
CA GLY A 142 18.77 7.92 -14.58
C GLY A 142 18.26 7.88 -13.13
N VAL A 143 18.97 7.17 -12.27
CA VAL A 143 18.73 7.19 -10.83
C VAL A 143 19.22 8.52 -10.27
N LYS A 144 18.33 9.23 -9.56
CA LYS A 144 18.66 10.44 -8.78
C LYS A 144 19.14 10.01 -7.40
N THR A 145 20.19 10.67 -6.92
CA THR A 145 20.74 10.45 -5.58
C THR A 145 20.80 11.77 -4.83
N TYR A 146 20.21 11.83 -3.64
CA TYR A 146 20.15 13.06 -2.83
C TYR A 146 20.00 12.72 -1.35
N PHE A 147 20.29 13.71 -0.49
CA PHE A 147 20.13 13.58 0.95
C PHE A 147 18.85 14.27 1.43
N VAL A 148 18.22 13.70 2.46
CA VAL A 148 17.06 14.27 3.13
C VAL A 148 17.17 14.07 4.64
N THR A 149 16.62 15.00 5.41
CA THR A 149 16.37 14.79 6.84
C THR A 149 14.95 14.27 6.99
N ILE A 150 14.80 13.13 7.62
CA ILE A 150 13.47 12.59 7.97
C ILE A 150 13.22 12.92 9.46
N PRO A 151 12.15 13.66 9.76
CA PRO A 151 11.79 13.97 11.15
C PRO A 151 11.51 12.72 11.97
N ALA A 152 11.64 12.84 13.28
CA ALA A 152 11.24 11.79 14.21
C ALA A 152 9.78 11.38 13.96
N HIS A 153 9.50 10.09 14.01
CA HIS A 153 8.16 9.54 13.76
C HIS A 153 8.00 8.19 14.45
N LYS A 154 6.76 7.69 14.47
CA LYS A 154 6.45 6.32 14.85
C LYS A 154 6.31 5.46 13.59
N PHE A 155 6.76 4.21 13.66
CA PHE A 155 6.59 3.23 12.59
C PHE A 155 5.73 2.08 13.12
N LEU A 156 4.50 2.01 12.63
CA LEU A 156 3.56 0.94 12.91
C LEU A 156 3.70 -0.14 11.84
N HIS A 157 4.01 -1.38 12.23
CA HIS A 157 4.40 -2.41 11.29
C HIS A 157 4.19 -3.83 11.81
N ILE A 158 4.14 -4.78 10.87
CA ILE A 158 4.45 -6.19 11.09
C ILE A 158 5.89 -6.46 10.64
N ARG A 159 6.52 -7.54 11.16
CA ARG A 159 7.93 -7.82 10.87
C ARG A 159 8.18 -9.31 10.68
N ASN A 160 9.14 -9.63 9.81
CA ASN A 160 9.64 -10.98 9.59
C ASN A 160 11.17 -10.99 9.61
N TYR A 161 11.74 -11.97 10.30
CA TYR A 161 13.19 -12.10 10.48
C TYR A 161 13.87 -13.00 9.44
N GLU A 162 13.08 -13.79 8.72
CA GLU A 162 13.57 -14.84 7.82
C GLU A 162 13.22 -14.61 6.35
N SER A 163 12.40 -13.59 6.05
CA SER A 163 11.99 -13.33 4.69
C SER A 163 13.13 -12.76 3.82
N ILE A 164 13.02 -13.00 2.52
CA ILE A 164 14.03 -12.63 1.52
C ILE A 164 13.38 -11.83 0.37
N GLY A 165 12.62 -10.81 0.72
CA GLY A 165 11.96 -9.93 -0.22
C GLY A 165 10.44 -9.96 -0.09
N TYR A 166 9.81 -9.02 -0.76
CA TYR A 166 8.38 -8.71 -0.63
C TYR A 166 7.47 -9.94 -0.76
N TRP A 167 7.75 -10.81 -1.71
CA TRP A 167 6.93 -11.97 -1.98
C TRP A 167 7.02 -13.04 -0.89
N ASP A 168 8.26 -13.39 -0.53
CA ASP A 168 8.53 -14.34 0.53
C ASP A 168 8.04 -13.83 1.88
N PHE A 169 8.13 -12.51 2.11
CA PHE A 169 7.56 -11.85 3.28
C PHE A 169 6.07 -12.17 3.41
N TRP A 170 5.28 -11.91 2.36
CA TRP A 170 3.84 -12.15 2.41
C TRP A 170 3.46 -13.61 2.45
N GLN A 171 4.22 -14.50 1.80
CA GLN A 171 4.00 -15.94 1.94
C GLN A 171 4.17 -16.40 3.38
N LYS A 172 5.21 -15.95 4.08
CA LYS A 172 5.47 -16.30 5.48
C LYS A 172 4.46 -15.64 6.43
N GLN A 173 4.12 -14.38 6.21
CA GLN A 173 3.15 -13.67 7.05
C GLN A 173 1.75 -14.29 6.95
N SER A 174 1.32 -14.74 5.78
CA SER A 174 0.02 -15.39 5.58
C SER A 174 -0.14 -16.71 6.35
N LEU A 175 0.93 -17.29 6.85
CA LEU A 175 0.88 -18.46 7.72
C LEU A 175 0.53 -18.09 9.18
N ILE A 176 0.59 -16.81 9.53
CA ILE A 176 0.28 -16.30 10.86
C ILE A 176 -1.17 -15.79 10.84
N PRO A 177 -2.07 -16.30 11.71
CA PRO A 177 -3.46 -15.86 11.73
C PRO A 177 -3.59 -14.33 11.85
N GLY A 178 -4.37 -13.72 10.95
CA GLY A 178 -4.61 -12.27 10.91
C GLY A 178 -3.44 -11.43 10.42
N GLN A 179 -2.41 -12.03 9.84
CA GLN A 179 -1.28 -11.32 9.25
C GLN A 179 -1.17 -11.51 7.72
N ASP A 180 -2.22 -11.97 7.06
CA ASP A 180 -2.29 -11.97 5.60
C ASP A 180 -2.32 -10.54 5.04
N CYS A 181 -1.93 -10.42 3.77
CA CYS A 181 -1.78 -9.13 3.11
C CYS A 181 -3.07 -8.30 3.13
N GLU A 182 -4.23 -8.94 2.89
CA GLU A 182 -5.50 -8.23 2.84
C GLU A 182 -5.87 -7.66 4.22
N THR A 183 -5.73 -8.46 5.26
CA THR A 183 -6.02 -8.06 6.65
C THR A 183 -5.10 -6.91 7.09
N ILE A 184 -3.80 -7.07 6.91
CA ILE A 184 -2.82 -6.05 7.33
C ILE A 184 -2.98 -4.75 6.53
N CYS A 185 -3.09 -4.84 5.21
CA CYS A 185 -3.28 -3.65 4.37
C CYS A 185 -4.58 -2.92 4.73
N GLY A 186 -5.67 -3.66 5.00
CA GLY A 186 -6.94 -3.08 5.43
C GLY A 186 -6.86 -2.37 6.77
N LEU A 187 -6.18 -2.95 7.76
CA LEU A 187 -5.94 -2.33 9.06
C LEU A 187 -5.13 -1.04 8.92
N LEU A 188 -3.98 -1.09 8.23
CA LEU A 188 -3.14 0.09 8.02
C LEU A 188 -3.86 1.22 7.28
N ASP A 189 -4.67 0.89 6.27
CA ASP A 189 -5.44 1.87 5.48
C ASP A 189 -6.57 2.54 6.29
N SER A 190 -7.03 1.92 7.37
CA SER A 190 -8.02 2.49 8.28
C SER A 190 -7.45 3.56 9.23
N ILE A 191 -6.13 3.54 9.46
CA ILE A 191 -5.48 4.39 10.46
C ILE A 191 -5.29 5.80 9.89
N LYS A 192 -5.71 6.81 10.67
CA LYS A 192 -5.52 8.23 10.32
C LYS A 192 -4.12 8.70 10.66
N GLY A 193 -3.62 9.62 9.83
CA GLY A 193 -2.35 10.33 10.12
C GLY A 193 -1.12 9.65 9.53
N ASN A 194 -1.28 8.72 8.60
CA ASN A 194 -0.16 8.19 7.86
C ASN A 194 0.59 9.32 7.14
N LEU A 195 1.87 9.48 7.45
CA LEU A 195 2.73 10.56 6.92
C LEU A 195 3.03 10.41 5.42
N ASP A 196 2.86 9.22 4.86
CA ASP A 196 3.05 8.92 3.44
C ASP A 196 1.75 8.86 2.65
N ASP A 197 0.61 9.14 3.31
CA ASP A 197 -0.68 9.20 2.64
C ASP A 197 -0.76 10.49 1.81
N MET A 198 -0.75 10.35 0.49
CA MET A 198 -0.78 11.47 -0.46
C MET A 198 -2.20 12.02 -0.70
N GLY A 199 -3.19 11.53 0.08
CA GLY A 199 -4.59 11.87 -0.17
C GLY A 199 -5.18 11.19 -1.41
N SER A 200 -6.50 11.19 -1.51
CA SER A 200 -7.24 10.48 -2.56
C SER A 200 -7.15 11.10 -3.96
N ASP A 201 -6.42 12.20 -4.14
CA ASP A 201 -6.68 13.09 -5.27
C ASP A 201 -5.84 12.85 -6.53
N GLU A 202 -4.73 12.13 -6.49
CA GLU A 202 -3.91 12.04 -7.70
C GLU A 202 -3.47 10.65 -8.15
N HIS A 203 -3.29 9.64 -7.28
CA HIS A 203 -2.81 8.33 -7.73
C HIS A 203 -3.27 7.14 -6.88
N ASP A 204 -3.51 6.05 -7.53
CA ASP A 204 -4.12 4.81 -7.09
C ASP A 204 -3.30 3.94 -6.11
N SER A 205 -2.14 4.39 -5.71
CA SER A 205 -1.25 3.76 -4.74
C SER A 205 -1.43 4.30 -3.31
N GLY A 206 -2.41 5.05 -3.09
CA GLY A 206 -2.71 6.01 -2.04
C GLY A 206 -2.77 5.56 -0.59
N SER A 207 -2.33 4.38 -0.22
CA SER A 207 -2.35 4.00 1.20
C SER A 207 -1.08 4.42 1.97
N GLY A 208 -0.04 4.90 1.28
CA GLY A 208 1.24 5.23 1.90
C GLY A 208 1.89 4.09 2.68
N GLN A 209 1.45 2.86 2.45
CA GLN A 209 2.03 1.66 3.04
C GLN A 209 3.34 1.33 2.35
N LEU A 210 4.33 0.88 3.10
CA LEU A 210 5.67 0.68 2.58
C LEU A 210 6.37 -0.53 3.20
N MET A 211 7.29 -1.11 2.43
CA MET A 211 8.28 -2.04 2.96
C MET A 211 9.38 -1.28 3.67
N ALA A 212 9.88 -1.87 4.74
CA ALA A 212 11.03 -1.35 5.46
C ALA A 212 11.96 -2.49 5.87
N PHE A 213 13.20 -2.14 6.13
CA PHE A 213 14.20 -3.08 6.64
C PHE A 213 14.75 -2.48 7.94
N ILE A 214 14.49 -3.16 9.04
CA ILE A 214 14.90 -2.70 10.38
C ILE A 214 16.23 -3.37 10.72
N ASN A 215 17.25 -2.58 11.05
CA ASN A 215 18.49 -3.15 11.57
C ASN A 215 18.24 -3.75 12.95
N GLU A 216 18.22 -5.06 12.99
CA GLU A 216 17.86 -5.87 14.15
C GLU A 216 18.85 -7.04 14.27
N PRO A 217 19.54 -7.23 15.42
CA PRO A 217 20.54 -8.29 15.61
C PRO A 217 20.03 -9.71 15.31
N ARG A 218 18.73 -9.95 15.45
CA ARG A 218 18.10 -11.24 15.11
C ARG A 218 17.74 -11.37 13.64
N GLY A 219 17.89 -10.30 12.88
CA GLY A 219 17.57 -10.28 11.47
C GLY A 219 18.55 -11.10 10.64
N ARG A 220 18.13 -11.45 9.43
CA ARG A 220 18.98 -12.13 8.45
C ARG A 220 20.03 -11.15 7.91
N ILE A 221 21.27 -11.61 7.76
CA ILE A 221 22.33 -10.82 7.13
C ILE A 221 21.95 -10.62 5.64
N CYS A 222 21.72 -9.37 5.26
CA CYS A 222 21.44 -9.01 3.87
C CYS A 222 22.74 -8.89 3.03
N SER A 223 22.57 -8.63 1.72
CA SER A 223 23.70 -8.44 0.79
C SER A 223 24.62 -7.27 1.14
N TRP A 224 24.18 -6.36 2.02
CA TRP A 224 24.97 -5.22 2.50
C TRP A 224 25.75 -5.53 3.78
N GLY A 225 25.70 -6.79 4.27
CA GLY A 225 26.40 -7.22 5.49
C GLY A 225 25.73 -6.75 6.79
N ILE A 226 24.48 -6.28 6.73
CA ILE A 226 23.71 -5.78 7.88
C ILE A 226 22.65 -6.80 8.25
N PRO A 227 22.43 -7.09 9.57
CA PRO A 227 21.31 -7.91 10.01
C PRO A 227 20.00 -7.11 9.90
N LEU A 228 19.11 -7.51 9.01
CA LEU A 228 17.85 -6.83 8.75
C LEU A 228 16.66 -7.75 8.98
N ALA A 229 15.64 -7.23 9.69
CA ALA A 229 14.29 -7.78 9.66
C ALA A 229 13.47 -7.01 8.62
N GLU A 230 12.77 -7.74 7.75
CA GLU A 230 11.83 -7.12 6.82
C GLU A 230 10.55 -6.74 7.55
N ALA A 231 9.99 -5.59 7.23
CA ALA A 231 8.79 -5.04 7.86
C ALA A 231 7.87 -4.42 6.81
N TYR A 232 6.58 -4.42 7.10
CA TYR A 232 5.57 -3.75 6.28
C TYR A 232 4.68 -2.91 7.18
N GLY A 233 4.45 -1.64 6.83
CA GLY A 233 3.72 -0.74 7.71
C GLY A 233 3.55 0.67 7.18
N ILE A 234 3.25 1.59 8.11
CA ILE A 234 3.06 3.03 7.85
C ILE A 234 3.86 3.86 8.84
N ARG A 235 4.24 5.07 8.40
CA ARG A 235 4.83 6.08 9.29
C ARG A 235 3.75 6.97 9.86
N LEU A 236 3.82 7.21 11.17
CA LEU A 236 2.85 8.02 11.93
C LEU A 236 3.56 9.15 12.67
N PRO A 237 2.87 10.26 12.97
CA PRO A 237 3.42 11.34 13.77
C PRO A 237 3.91 10.85 15.15
N VAL A 238 4.90 11.51 15.72
CA VAL A 238 5.42 11.18 17.08
C VAL A 238 4.35 11.24 18.17
N ASN A 239 3.37 12.11 18.01
CA ASN A 239 2.24 12.28 18.94
C ASN A 239 1.05 11.38 18.62
N TYR A 240 1.19 10.39 17.74
CA TYR A 240 0.11 9.41 17.49
C TYR A 240 -0.21 8.65 18.79
N ASP A 241 -1.46 8.67 19.19
CA ASP A 241 -2.00 8.07 20.41
C ASP A 241 -3.17 7.11 20.14
N GLY A 242 -3.41 6.79 18.85
CA GLY A 242 -4.45 5.87 18.44
C GLY A 242 -4.15 4.41 18.80
N GLU A 243 -5.17 3.58 18.70
CA GLU A 243 -5.09 2.16 18.99
C GLU A 243 -4.11 1.44 18.06
N ILE A 244 -3.33 0.51 18.63
CA ILE A 244 -2.40 -0.34 17.91
C ILE A 244 -3.08 -1.71 17.69
N PRO A 245 -3.27 -2.15 16.43
CA PRO A 245 -3.78 -3.49 16.17
C PRO A 245 -2.92 -4.57 16.84
N PRO A 246 -3.53 -5.61 17.44
CA PRO A 246 -2.79 -6.62 18.20
C PRO A 246 -1.79 -7.42 17.37
N GLN A 247 -1.95 -7.43 16.03
CA GLN A 247 -1.02 -8.07 15.10
C GLN A 247 0.24 -7.26 14.84
N MET A 248 0.24 -5.99 15.21
CA MET A 248 1.27 -5.02 14.83
C MET A 248 2.12 -4.58 16.01
N GLN A 249 3.25 -4.00 15.68
CA GLN A 249 4.17 -3.40 16.63
C GLN A 249 4.41 -1.93 16.26
N MET A 250 4.59 -1.11 17.28
CA MET A 250 4.98 0.28 17.13
C MET A 250 6.43 0.46 17.59
N MET A 251 7.23 1.15 16.79
CA MET A 251 8.55 1.60 17.21
C MET A 251 8.71 3.11 16.99
N GLU A 252 9.50 3.74 17.83
CA GLU A 252 9.92 5.12 17.67
C GLU A 252 11.16 5.17 16.77
N VAL A 253 11.10 6.01 15.75
CA VAL A 253 12.23 6.26 14.85
C VAL A 253 12.68 7.71 15.07
N PRO A 254 13.89 7.94 15.58
CA PRO A 254 14.40 9.28 15.79
C PRO A 254 14.63 10.00 14.46
N GLU A 255 14.65 11.33 14.51
CA GLU A 255 15.11 12.14 13.38
C GLU A 255 16.48 11.67 12.90
N GLY A 256 16.69 11.72 11.60
CA GLY A 256 17.95 11.30 11.02
C GLY A 256 18.15 11.77 9.59
N GLU A 257 19.41 11.73 9.17
CA GLU A 257 19.81 11.97 7.80
C GLU A 257 19.69 10.68 7.00
N TYR A 258 19.22 10.81 5.76
CA TYR A 258 19.03 9.68 4.86
C TYR A 258 19.56 10.04 3.47
N ILE A 259 20.13 9.03 2.80
CA ILE A 259 20.40 9.09 1.37
C ILE A 259 19.27 8.39 0.62
N VAL A 260 18.79 9.02 -0.44
CA VAL A 260 17.73 8.51 -1.30
C VAL A 260 18.32 8.16 -2.67
N PHE A 261 18.00 6.95 -3.15
CA PHE A 261 18.21 6.51 -4.52
C PHE A 261 16.86 6.34 -5.18
N GLU A 262 16.54 7.19 -6.15
CA GLU A 262 15.21 7.28 -6.74
C GLU A 262 15.28 7.18 -8.28
N HIS A 263 14.48 6.28 -8.83
CA HIS A 263 14.14 6.24 -10.24
C HIS A 263 12.72 6.78 -10.42
N GLY A 264 12.47 7.58 -11.44
CA GLY A 264 11.14 8.11 -11.76
C GLY A 264 10.14 7.02 -12.17
N ALA A 265 8.97 7.44 -12.65
CA ALA A 265 7.94 6.53 -13.13
C ALA A 265 8.45 5.59 -14.24
N PHE A 266 7.93 4.38 -14.29
CA PHE A 266 8.35 3.36 -15.25
C PHE A 266 7.20 2.40 -15.57
N ASP A 267 7.29 1.74 -16.72
CA ASP A 267 6.37 0.67 -17.06
C ASP A 267 6.74 -0.61 -16.30
N PHE A 268 5.82 -1.06 -15.45
CA PHE A 268 6.07 -2.19 -14.57
C PHE A 268 6.31 -3.51 -15.34
N GLU A 269 5.54 -3.76 -16.40
CA GLU A 269 5.62 -5.03 -17.13
C GLU A 269 6.95 -5.18 -17.89
N THR A 270 7.50 -4.07 -18.37
CA THR A 270 8.66 -4.08 -19.27
C THR A 270 9.95 -3.59 -18.63
N ALA A 271 9.88 -2.77 -17.58
CA ALA A 271 11.05 -2.08 -17.04
C ALA A 271 11.39 -2.40 -15.59
N ASN A 272 10.55 -3.16 -14.87
CA ASN A 272 10.75 -3.40 -13.43
C ASN A 272 12.16 -3.92 -13.09
N ALA A 273 12.59 -5.01 -13.71
CA ALA A 273 13.92 -5.59 -13.46
C ALA A 273 15.08 -4.67 -13.89
N ILE A 274 14.86 -3.83 -14.91
CA ILE A 274 15.86 -2.86 -15.39
C ILE A 274 16.02 -1.74 -14.36
N VAL A 275 14.92 -1.22 -13.83
CA VAL A 275 14.92 -0.16 -12.81
C VAL A 275 15.54 -0.67 -11.52
N GLU A 276 15.21 -1.87 -11.08
CA GLU A 276 15.83 -2.53 -9.94
C GLU A 276 17.35 -2.60 -10.09
N ALA A 277 17.81 -3.15 -11.19
CA ALA A 277 19.26 -3.27 -11.47
C ALA A 277 19.98 -1.90 -11.51
N LYS A 278 19.32 -0.87 -12.04
CA LYS A 278 19.88 0.50 -12.05
C LYS A 278 20.03 1.07 -10.65
N ILE A 279 19.02 0.90 -9.80
CA ILE A 279 19.05 1.40 -8.42
C ILE A 279 20.08 0.63 -7.60
N GLU A 280 20.12 -0.70 -7.72
CA GLU A 280 21.14 -1.52 -7.05
C GLU A 280 22.56 -1.11 -7.46
N LYS A 281 22.78 -0.88 -8.76
CA LYS A 281 24.06 -0.37 -9.27
C LYS A 281 24.39 0.99 -8.66
N ALA A 282 23.45 1.93 -8.64
CA ALA A 282 23.66 3.26 -8.06
C ALA A 282 24.01 3.19 -6.57
N MET A 283 23.30 2.33 -5.80
CA MET A 283 23.59 2.10 -4.38
C MET A 283 24.98 1.48 -4.15
N LYS A 284 25.42 0.58 -5.04
CA LYS A 284 26.71 -0.10 -4.93
C LYS A 284 27.88 0.82 -5.33
N GLU A 285 27.69 1.66 -6.34
CA GLU A 285 28.72 2.57 -6.89
C GLU A 285 28.81 3.89 -6.13
N PHE A 286 27.88 4.17 -5.20
CA PHE A 286 27.89 5.42 -4.44
C PHE A 286 29.10 5.53 -3.53
N ASP A 287 29.90 6.59 -3.72
CA ASP A 287 31.11 6.86 -2.95
C ASP A 287 30.77 7.61 -1.64
N TYR A 288 30.46 6.84 -0.59
CA TYR A 288 30.19 7.39 0.73
C TYR A 288 31.34 8.20 1.27
N ALA A 289 32.59 7.79 1.04
CA ALA A 289 33.77 8.48 1.56
C ALA A 289 33.89 9.91 1.03
N LYS A 290 33.62 10.12 -0.27
CA LYS A 290 33.60 11.46 -0.88
C LYS A 290 32.41 12.31 -0.46
N SER A 291 31.30 11.68 -0.07
CA SER A 291 30.10 12.41 0.34
C SER A 291 30.21 13.02 1.74
N GLY A 292 31.16 12.60 2.56
CA GLY A 292 31.28 12.97 3.97
C GLY A 292 30.26 12.25 4.86
N TYR A 293 29.61 11.20 4.35
CA TYR A 293 28.66 10.37 5.10
C TYR A 293 29.08 8.90 5.07
N GLU A 294 28.56 8.16 6.02
CA GLU A 294 28.59 6.69 6.05
C GLU A 294 27.22 6.14 6.37
N LEU A 295 26.94 4.90 6.02
CA LEU A 295 25.68 4.26 6.41
C LEU A 295 25.54 4.21 7.93
N ASP A 296 24.39 4.62 8.45
CA ASP A 296 24.09 4.44 9.85
C ASP A 296 23.52 3.04 10.09
N THR A 297 24.39 2.15 10.51
CA THR A 297 24.09 0.74 10.79
C THR A 297 23.86 0.49 12.27
N ALA A 298 23.49 1.48 13.05
CA ALA A 298 23.14 1.29 14.46
C ALA A 298 21.86 0.45 14.58
N PRO A 299 21.73 -0.40 15.62
CA PRO A 299 20.52 -1.15 15.89
C PRO A 299 19.28 -0.24 15.94
N GLY A 300 18.15 -0.69 15.38
CA GLY A 300 16.91 0.07 15.33
C GLY A 300 16.82 1.11 14.20
N ARG A 301 17.86 1.27 13.39
CA ARG A 301 17.78 2.11 12.19
C ARG A 301 16.89 1.44 11.14
N VAL A 302 16.06 2.24 10.45
CA VAL A 302 15.06 1.79 9.49
C VAL A 302 15.44 2.28 8.10
N PHE A 303 15.50 1.35 7.17
CA PHE A 303 15.69 1.59 5.74
C PHE A 303 14.31 1.49 5.10
N TYR A 304 13.89 2.50 4.33
CA TYR A 304 12.57 2.49 3.70
C TYR A 304 12.68 2.15 2.22
N PHE A 305 11.69 1.43 1.75
CA PHE A 305 11.56 1.05 0.37
C PHE A 305 10.18 1.44 -0.15
N TYR A 306 10.14 2.26 -1.17
CA TYR A 306 8.92 2.71 -1.82
C TYR A 306 8.90 2.21 -3.27
N HIS A 307 7.84 1.53 -3.63
CA HIS A 307 7.63 1.02 -4.97
C HIS A 307 6.26 1.41 -5.48
N ASP A 308 6.23 2.40 -6.36
CA ASP A 308 5.06 2.86 -7.07
C ASP A 308 5.46 3.15 -8.53
N CYS A 309 5.17 2.21 -9.42
CA CYS A 309 5.60 2.30 -10.81
C CYS A 309 5.05 3.54 -11.55
N LYS A 310 3.94 4.12 -11.09
CA LYS A 310 3.39 5.36 -11.67
C LYS A 310 4.13 6.62 -11.23
N ARG A 311 4.92 6.54 -10.15
CA ARG A 311 5.64 7.67 -9.58
C ARG A 311 7.14 7.45 -9.47
N PHE A 312 7.54 6.41 -8.77
CA PHE A 312 8.94 6.15 -8.48
C PHE A 312 9.20 4.73 -7.94
N TRP A 313 10.45 4.33 -7.99
CA TRP A 313 11.07 3.30 -7.17
C TRP A 313 12.17 3.96 -6.36
N LYS A 314 12.13 3.88 -5.03
CA LYS A 314 13.19 4.47 -4.22
C LYS A 314 13.55 3.68 -2.99
N TYR A 315 14.84 3.64 -2.72
CA TYR A 315 15.42 3.25 -1.45
C TYR A 315 15.87 4.47 -0.66
N VAL A 316 15.55 4.47 0.64
CA VAL A 316 15.86 5.54 1.58
C VAL A 316 16.68 4.92 2.72
N ARG A 317 17.98 5.21 2.74
CA ARG A 317 18.96 4.55 3.61
C ARG A 317 19.48 5.51 4.67
N PRO A 318 19.44 5.16 5.97
CA PRO A 318 19.94 6.03 7.02
C PRO A 318 21.44 6.23 6.90
N VAL A 319 21.89 7.47 7.10
CA VAL A 319 23.29 7.84 7.06
C VAL A 319 23.65 8.70 8.25
N LYS A 320 24.93 8.75 8.56
CA LYS A 320 25.52 9.67 9.55
C LYS A 320 26.79 10.28 8.97
N LYS A 321 27.18 11.45 9.50
CA LYS A 321 28.43 12.08 9.09
C LYS A 321 29.62 11.18 9.42
N SER A 322 30.53 11.02 8.47
CA SER A 322 31.80 10.36 8.70
C SER A 322 32.61 11.16 9.73
N LYS A 323 33.29 10.45 10.64
CA LYS A 323 34.13 11.08 11.66
C LYS A 323 35.42 11.62 11.05
#